data_7a1c4c8848d84d3bf6d9c82fd236d035
#
_entry.id   7a1c4c8848d84d3bf6d9c82fd236d035
#
_cell.length_a   1.000
_cell.length_b   1.000
_cell.length_c   1.000
_cell.angle_alpha   90.00
_cell.angle_beta   90.00
_cell.angle_gamma   90.00
#
_symmetry.space_group_name_H-M   'P 1'
#
loop_
_entity.id
_entity.type
_entity.pdbx_description
1 polymer ?
#
loop_
_entity_poly.entity_id
_entity_poly.type
_entity_poly.pdbx_seq_one_letter_code
_entity_poly.pdbx_strand_id
1 'polypeptide(L)'
;VVTMTSYAPLLAKEGHTQWNPDLIYFNNTEVKPTVGYYAQQMYGQNAGSEYIASSVTLDNAQDAVKKRIGVSVVRDGKTGDMIVKLVNLLPVAVNAQVELLSLEGMNTTAVKTVLAGKPTDQQVRPVSGTMEVSEKFGYELPAYSFTVIRINKNEK
;
A
#
# COMPACT_ATOMS: atom_id res chain seq x y z
N VAL A 1 7.02 18.02 7.32
CA VAL A 1 5.87 17.47 6.56
C VAL A 1 6.22 17.52 5.09
N VAL A 2 6.11 16.40 4.38
CA VAL A 2 6.33 16.32 2.92
C VAL A 2 5.02 16.67 2.23
N THR A 3 5.02 17.72 1.43
CA THR A 3 3.83 18.20 0.72
C THR A 3 3.77 17.70 -0.73
N MET A 4 4.90 17.36 -1.32
CA MET A 4 5.00 16.88 -2.68
C MET A 4 6.23 15.99 -2.86
N THR A 5 6.10 14.95 -3.67
CA THR A 5 7.21 14.11 -4.13
C THR A 5 7.22 14.04 -5.64
N SER A 6 8.40 13.95 -6.23
CA SER A 6 8.59 13.78 -7.67
C SER A 6 9.61 12.67 -7.91
N TYR A 7 9.28 11.73 -8.77
CA TYR A 7 10.18 10.67 -9.17
C TYR A 7 10.98 11.09 -10.41
N ALA A 8 12.27 10.81 -10.40
CA ALA A 8 13.15 11.10 -11.53
C ALA A 8 14.15 9.94 -11.74
N PRO A 9 14.31 9.46 -12.98
CA PRO A 9 13.56 9.82 -14.20
C PRO A 9 12.16 9.17 -14.23
N LEU A 10 11.21 9.88 -14.84
CA LEU A 10 9.81 9.42 -14.93
C LEU A 10 9.60 8.41 -16.04
N LEU A 11 10.10 8.72 -17.25
CA LEU A 11 9.89 7.95 -18.48
C LEU A 11 11.22 7.65 -19.16
N ALA A 12 11.38 6.44 -19.64
CA ALA A 12 12.54 6.04 -20.42
C ALA A 12 12.20 5.07 -21.56
N LYS A 13 12.81 5.30 -22.71
CA LYS A 13 12.74 4.33 -23.80
C LYS A 13 13.69 3.17 -23.50
N GLU A 14 13.20 1.93 -23.59
CA GLU A 14 14.00 0.72 -23.38
C GLU A 14 15.27 0.73 -24.26
N GLY A 15 16.41 0.41 -23.64
CA GLY A 15 17.71 0.41 -24.32
C GLY A 15 18.30 1.80 -24.64
N HIS A 16 17.63 2.89 -24.26
CA HIS A 16 18.04 4.27 -24.53
C HIS A 16 18.05 5.15 -23.28
N THR A 17 18.32 4.59 -22.13
CA THR A 17 18.42 5.32 -20.86
C THR A 17 19.78 5.07 -20.22
N GLN A 18 20.31 6.09 -19.52
CA GLN A 18 21.52 6.00 -18.70
C GLN A 18 21.17 5.70 -17.23
N TRP A 19 19.88 5.75 -16.87
CA TRP A 19 19.40 5.60 -15.50
C TRP A 19 18.65 4.29 -15.32
N ASN A 20 18.76 3.70 -14.15
CA ASN A 20 18.05 2.48 -13.78
C ASN A 20 17.91 2.42 -12.25
N PRO A 21 16.68 2.30 -11.71
CA PRO A 21 15.42 2.17 -12.45
C PRO A 21 14.80 3.53 -12.82
N ASP A 22 14.13 3.58 -13.97
CA ASP A 22 13.15 4.60 -14.30
C ASP A 22 11.75 4.16 -13.81
N LEU A 23 10.81 5.08 -13.69
CA LEU A 23 9.49 4.75 -13.14
C LEU A 23 8.62 4.00 -14.16
N ILE A 24 8.67 4.41 -15.42
CA ILE A 24 7.91 3.82 -16.53
C ILE A 24 8.83 3.64 -17.72
N TYR A 25 8.96 2.42 -18.19
CA TYR A 25 9.63 2.13 -19.47
C TYR A 25 8.62 2.06 -20.60
N PHE A 26 9.06 2.35 -21.80
CA PHE A 26 8.26 2.18 -23.00
C PHE A 26 9.14 1.78 -24.21
N ASN A 27 8.50 1.17 -25.18
CA ASN A 27 9.06 0.92 -26.49
C ASN A 27 8.06 1.36 -27.58
N ASN A 28 8.23 0.93 -28.82
CA ASN A 28 7.38 1.37 -29.93
C ASN A 28 5.95 0.76 -29.88
N THR A 29 5.72 -0.25 -29.05
CA THR A 29 4.48 -1.04 -29.04
C THR A 29 3.78 -1.07 -27.68
N GLU A 30 4.50 -0.84 -26.58
CA GLU A 30 3.96 -1.01 -25.24
C GLU A 30 4.58 -0.06 -24.22
N VAL A 31 3.83 0.16 -23.12
CA VAL A 31 4.25 0.90 -21.93
C VAL A 31 4.37 -0.08 -20.77
N LYS A 32 5.49 -0.03 -20.06
CA LYS A 32 5.85 -0.96 -18.98
C LYS A 32 6.04 -0.21 -17.64
N PRO A 33 4.96 0.03 -16.89
CA PRO A 33 5.08 0.58 -15.55
C PRO A 33 5.84 -0.37 -14.63
N THR A 34 6.73 0.18 -13.81
CA THR A 34 7.48 -0.60 -12.83
C THR A 34 6.69 -0.84 -11.53
N VAL A 35 7.22 -1.67 -10.64
CA VAL A 35 6.67 -1.85 -9.29
C VAL A 35 6.62 -0.51 -8.54
N GLY A 36 7.64 0.34 -8.73
CA GLY A 36 7.70 1.69 -8.16
C GLY A 36 6.54 2.58 -8.61
N TYR A 37 6.15 2.48 -9.89
CA TYR A 37 4.96 3.16 -10.39
C TYR A 37 3.69 2.72 -9.67
N TYR A 38 3.47 1.41 -9.54
CA TYR A 38 2.27 0.90 -8.88
C TYR A 38 2.24 1.25 -7.39
N ALA A 39 3.39 1.24 -6.71
CA ALA A 39 3.47 1.69 -5.33
C ALA A 39 3.03 3.17 -5.20
N GLN A 40 3.56 4.06 -6.06
CA GLN A 40 3.17 5.48 -6.06
C GLN A 40 1.70 5.67 -6.43
N GLN A 41 1.20 4.94 -7.42
CA GLN A 41 -0.21 4.96 -7.80
C GLN A 41 -1.13 4.59 -6.64
N MET A 42 -0.82 3.49 -5.95
CA MET A 42 -1.60 3.05 -4.78
C MET A 42 -1.56 4.08 -3.65
N TYR A 43 -0.41 4.71 -3.38
CA TYR A 43 -0.34 5.79 -2.39
C TYR A 43 -1.14 7.01 -2.83
N GLY A 44 -0.99 7.46 -4.07
CA GLY A 44 -1.67 8.65 -4.61
C GLY A 44 -3.20 8.50 -4.64
N GLN A 45 -3.70 7.35 -5.08
CA GLN A 45 -5.13 7.05 -5.11
C GLN A 45 -5.76 6.88 -3.72
N ASN A 46 -4.94 6.63 -2.71
CA ASN A 46 -5.35 6.38 -1.34
C ASN A 46 -4.70 7.36 -0.34
N ALA A 47 -4.43 8.59 -0.77
CA ALA A 47 -3.75 9.59 0.06
C ALA A 47 -4.54 9.93 1.33
N GLY A 48 -5.87 10.10 1.20
CA GLY A 48 -6.72 10.61 2.26
C GLY A 48 -6.46 12.11 2.54
N SER A 49 -7.21 12.69 3.45
CA SER A 49 -7.06 14.10 3.87
C SER A 49 -6.89 14.26 5.38
N GLU A 50 -7.22 13.22 6.14
CA GLU A 50 -7.14 13.21 7.60
C GLU A 50 -6.29 12.03 8.06
N TYR A 51 -5.27 12.31 8.88
CA TYR A 51 -4.47 11.25 9.51
C TYR A 51 -5.18 10.72 10.76
N ILE A 52 -5.27 9.39 10.86
CA ILE A 52 -5.79 8.71 12.04
C ILE A 52 -4.59 8.14 12.79
N ALA A 53 -4.42 8.56 14.04
CA ALA A 53 -3.33 8.08 14.88
C ALA A 53 -3.39 6.55 15.02
N SER A 54 -2.28 5.90 14.79
CA SER A 54 -2.15 4.44 14.89
C SER A 54 -0.88 4.06 15.63
N SER A 55 -0.89 2.93 16.30
CA SER A 55 0.27 2.34 16.97
C SER A 55 0.55 0.95 16.41
N VAL A 56 1.82 0.57 16.40
CA VAL A 56 2.27 -0.76 15.96
C VAL A 56 3.08 -1.38 17.07
N THR A 57 2.69 -2.57 17.47
CA THR A 57 3.47 -3.41 18.39
C THR A 57 3.95 -4.64 17.65
N LEU A 58 5.21 -4.98 17.80
CA LEU A 58 5.82 -6.16 17.18
C LEU A 58 6.38 -7.07 18.28
N ASP A 59 6.12 -8.37 18.16
CA ASP A 59 6.69 -9.39 19.07
C ASP A 59 8.22 -9.45 18.93
N ASN A 60 8.73 -9.16 17.74
CA ASN A 60 10.16 -9.07 17.47
C ASN A 60 10.69 -7.67 17.76
N ALA A 61 11.49 -7.54 18.81
CA ALA A 61 12.03 -6.26 19.27
C ALA A 61 13.22 -5.73 18.43
N GLN A 62 13.75 -6.50 17.48
CA GLN A 62 14.90 -6.09 16.67
C GLN A 62 14.57 -4.89 15.77
N ASP A 63 15.40 -3.85 15.84
CA ASP A 63 15.23 -2.64 15.03
C ASP A 63 15.23 -2.91 13.53
N ALA A 64 15.99 -3.90 13.08
CA ALA A 64 16.00 -4.32 11.68
C ALA A 64 14.64 -4.84 11.20
N VAL A 65 13.84 -5.43 12.09
CA VAL A 65 12.48 -5.89 11.81
C VAL A 65 11.51 -4.72 11.88
N LYS A 66 11.58 -3.92 12.96
CA LYS A 66 10.70 -2.76 13.17
C LYS A 66 10.71 -1.78 12.00
N LYS A 67 11.89 -1.50 11.43
CA LYS A 67 12.05 -0.60 10.28
C LYS A 67 11.47 -1.13 8.96
N ARG A 68 11.07 -2.40 8.91
CA ARG A 68 10.52 -3.06 7.72
C ARG A 68 9.02 -3.29 7.76
N ILE A 69 8.37 -2.94 8.86
CA ILE A 69 6.91 -2.97 8.98
C ILE A 69 6.42 -1.53 9.09
N GLY A 70 5.51 -1.15 8.22
CA GLY A 70 4.93 0.19 8.19
C GLY A 70 3.40 0.14 8.22
N VAL A 71 2.80 1.07 8.96
CA VAL A 71 1.35 1.24 9.04
C VAL A 71 1.01 2.72 8.90
N SER A 72 -0.04 3.00 8.16
CA SER A 72 -0.65 4.34 8.10
C SER A 72 -2.15 4.19 7.94
N VAL A 73 -2.90 4.94 8.73
CA VAL A 73 -4.36 4.99 8.62
C VAL A 73 -4.76 6.43 8.32
N VAL A 74 -5.61 6.58 7.31
CA VAL A 74 -6.12 7.90 6.91
C VAL A 74 -7.62 7.82 6.63
N ARG A 75 -8.29 8.95 6.69
CA ARG A 75 -9.67 9.11 6.24
C ARG A 75 -9.68 9.92 4.95
N ASP A 76 -10.51 9.50 4.02
CA ASP A 76 -10.84 10.29 2.83
C ASP A 76 -11.95 11.28 3.22
N GLY A 77 -11.63 12.56 3.31
CA GLY A 77 -12.59 13.59 3.74
C GLY A 77 -13.73 13.82 2.75
N LYS A 78 -13.62 13.35 1.50
CA LYS A 78 -14.67 13.48 0.49
C LYS A 78 -15.69 12.35 0.60
N THR A 79 -15.24 11.11 0.76
CA THR A 79 -16.10 9.91 0.81
C THR A 79 -16.40 9.49 2.25
N GLY A 80 -15.55 9.86 3.19
CA GLY A 80 -15.58 9.41 4.58
C GLY A 80 -14.97 8.03 4.79
N ASP A 81 -14.42 7.40 3.74
CA ASP A 81 -13.82 6.07 3.82
C ASP A 81 -12.61 6.05 4.73
N MET A 82 -12.42 4.95 5.43
CA MET A 82 -11.19 4.67 6.17
C MET A 82 -10.23 3.86 5.29
N ILE A 83 -8.98 4.27 5.25
CA ILE A 83 -7.96 3.66 4.42
C ILE A 83 -6.80 3.21 5.30
N VAL A 84 -6.64 1.91 5.45
CA VAL A 84 -5.54 1.28 6.18
C VAL A 84 -4.47 0.86 5.19
N LYS A 85 -3.24 1.32 5.40
CA LYS A 85 -2.07 0.98 4.59
C LYS A 85 -1.09 0.20 5.43
N LEU A 86 -0.70 -0.98 4.94
CA LEU A 86 0.20 -1.90 5.62
C LEU A 86 1.37 -2.22 4.69
N VAL A 87 2.59 -2.12 5.20
CA VAL A 87 3.82 -2.43 4.46
C VAL A 87 4.59 -3.50 5.18
N ASN A 88 4.98 -4.54 4.46
CA ASN A 88 5.89 -5.58 4.92
C ASN A 88 7.09 -5.67 3.96
N LEU A 89 8.24 -5.21 4.38
CA LEU A 89 9.51 -5.30 3.63
C LEU A 89 10.35 -6.50 4.05
N LEU A 90 9.80 -7.42 4.86
CA LEU A 90 10.48 -8.66 5.24
C LEU A 90 10.33 -9.71 4.13
N PRO A 91 11.28 -10.65 4.02
CA PRO A 91 11.24 -11.75 3.06
C PRO A 91 10.27 -12.88 3.47
N VAL A 92 9.50 -12.66 4.52
CA VAL A 92 8.53 -13.61 5.07
C VAL A 92 7.18 -12.93 5.28
N ALA A 93 6.11 -13.71 5.22
CA ALA A 93 4.79 -13.22 5.59
C ALA A 93 4.73 -12.91 7.10
N VAL A 94 3.90 -11.94 7.45
CA VAL A 94 3.69 -11.51 8.85
C VAL A 94 2.20 -11.54 9.17
N ASN A 95 1.84 -12.27 10.23
CA ASN A 95 0.49 -12.24 10.75
C ASN A 95 0.29 -10.98 11.61
N ALA A 96 -0.67 -10.17 11.24
CA ALA A 96 -1.06 -8.98 11.98
C ALA A 96 -2.45 -9.15 12.59
N GLN A 97 -2.61 -8.65 13.80
CA GLN A 97 -3.90 -8.40 14.40
C GLN A 97 -4.18 -6.90 14.24
N VAL A 98 -5.21 -6.58 13.48
CA VAL A 98 -5.65 -5.20 13.27
C VAL A 98 -6.80 -4.92 14.23
N GLU A 99 -6.68 -3.83 14.99
CA GLU A 99 -7.74 -3.35 15.88
C GLU A 99 -8.14 -1.94 15.46
N LEU A 100 -9.40 -1.77 15.09
CA LEU A 100 -10.02 -0.50 14.76
C LEU A 100 -10.88 -0.06 15.95
N LEU A 101 -10.65 1.14 16.48
CA LEU A 101 -11.35 1.61 17.67
C LEU A 101 -12.85 1.82 17.45
N SER A 102 -13.27 2.01 16.22
CA SER A 102 -14.68 2.08 15.85
C SER A 102 -14.84 1.83 14.34
N LEU A 103 -15.88 1.06 14.00
CA LEU A 103 -16.39 0.88 12.63
C LEU A 103 -17.82 1.41 12.49
N GLU A 104 -18.28 2.24 13.44
CA GLU A 104 -19.62 2.81 13.37
C GLU A 104 -19.82 3.59 12.05
N GLY A 105 -20.87 3.27 11.31
CA GLY A 105 -21.19 3.87 10.03
C GLY A 105 -20.28 3.43 8.87
N MET A 106 -19.52 2.35 9.04
CA MET A 106 -18.65 1.77 8.01
C MET A 106 -19.17 0.41 7.54
N ASN A 107 -18.84 0.03 6.30
CA ASN A 107 -19.12 -1.31 5.79
C ASN A 107 -18.23 -2.35 6.46
N THR A 108 -18.76 -3.57 6.60
CA THR A 108 -17.99 -4.73 7.08
C THR A 108 -17.23 -5.44 5.97
N THR A 109 -17.54 -5.16 4.70
CA THR A 109 -16.79 -5.65 3.55
C THR A 109 -15.92 -4.53 3.00
N ALA A 110 -14.61 -4.73 2.98
CA ALA A 110 -13.62 -3.78 2.50
C ALA A 110 -13.04 -4.20 1.14
N VAL A 111 -12.57 -3.23 0.37
CA VAL A 111 -11.74 -3.47 -0.82
C VAL A 111 -10.28 -3.55 -0.39
N LYS A 112 -9.64 -4.67 -0.69
CA LYS A 112 -8.22 -4.89 -0.45
C LYS A 112 -7.46 -4.85 -1.77
N THR A 113 -6.38 -4.07 -1.84
CA THR A 113 -5.45 -4.05 -2.97
C THR A 113 -4.05 -4.37 -2.46
N VAL A 114 -3.41 -5.38 -3.06
CA VAL A 114 -2.10 -5.89 -2.63
C VAL A 114 -1.12 -5.80 -3.80
N LEU A 115 0.00 -5.14 -3.57
CA LEU A 115 1.20 -5.20 -4.40
C LEU A 115 2.22 -6.04 -3.64
N ALA A 116 2.53 -7.25 -4.11
CA ALA A 116 3.46 -8.15 -3.45
C ALA A 116 4.37 -8.81 -4.46
N GLY A 117 5.67 -8.88 -4.16
CA GLY A 117 6.67 -9.51 -5.02
C GLY A 117 8.08 -9.31 -4.48
N LYS A 118 9.00 -10.14 -4.90
CA LYS A 118 10.41 -10.01 -4.52
C LYS A 118 11.00 -8.71 -5.11
N PRO A 119 12.05 -8.13 -4.50
CA PRO A 119 12.69 -6.91 -5.01
C PRO A 119 13.23 -7.02 -6.45
N THR A 120 13.44 -8.24 -6.94
CA THR A 120 13.93 -8.52 -8.30
C THR A 120 12.82 -8.73 -9.32
N ASP A 121 11.56 -8.82 -8.88
CA ASP A 121 10.43 -9.07 -9.77
C ASP A 121 10.08 -7.79 -10.54
N GLN A 122 10.08 -7.87 -11.88
CA GLN A 122 9.88 -6.69 -12.72
C GLN A 122 8.42 -6.52 -13.19
N GLN A 123 7.60 -7.55 -13.11
CA GLN A 123 6.25 -7.57 -13.68
C GLN A 123 5.15 -7.70 -12.62
N VAL A 124 5.44 -7.32 -11.39
CA VAL A 124 4.46 -7.34 -10.31
C VAL A 124 3.42 -6.23 -10.51
N ARG A 125 2.16 -6.58 -10.36
CA ARG A 125 1.03 -5.64 -10.44
C ARG A 125 0.15 -5.75 -9.22
N PRO A 126 -0.55 -4.68 -8.83
CA PRO A 126 -1.53 -4.74 -7.75
C PRO A 126 -2.67 -5.71 -8.09
N VAL A 127 -3.09 -6.48 -7.11
CA VAL A 127 -4.26 -7.37 -7.20
C VAL A 127 -5.29 -6.89 -6.19
N SER A 128 -6.51 -6.65 -6.67
CA SER A 128 -7.62 -6.22 -5.82
C SER A 128 -8.62 -7.36 -5.59
N GLY A 129 -9.26 -7.32 -4.44
CA GLY A 129 -10.32 -8.22 -4.03
C GLY A 129 -11.07 -7.65 -2.82
N THR A 130 -12.06 -8.38 -2.35
CA THR A 130 -12.79 -8.01 -1.14
C THR A 130 -12.31 -8.82 0.06
N MET A 131 -12.53 -8.30 1.25
CA MET A 131 -12.32 -9.00 2.51
C MET A 131 -13.31 -8.50 3.56
N GLU A 132 -13.69 -9.40 4.48
CA GLU A 132 -14.48 -9.00 5.64
C GLU A 132 -13.58 -8.34 6.68
N VAL A 133 -14.10 -7.27 7.26
CA VAL A 133 -13.46 -6.52 8.35
C VAL A 133 -14.41 -6.37 9.51
N SER A 134 -13.85 -6.33 10.70
CA SER A 134 -14.55 -6.04 11.95
C SER A 134 -13.66 -5.13 12.80
N GLU A 135 -14.11 -4.71 13.96
CA GLU A 135 -13.26 -3.91 14.86
C GLU A 135 -11.96 -4.63 15.23
N LYS A 136 -11.95 -5.96 15.14
CA LYS A 136 -10.75 -6.74 15.36
C LYS A 136 -10.68 -7.89 14.36
N PHE A 137 -9.67 -7.90 13.50
CA PHE A 137 -9.48 -8.94 12.49
C PHE A 137 -8.02 -9.28 12.27
N GLY A 138 -7.78 -10.55 11.92
CA GLY A 138 -6.46 -11.03 11.52
C GLY A 138 -6.20 -10.74 10.05
N TYR A 139 -4.96 -10.38 9.72
CA TYR A 139 -4.51 -10.23 8.35
C TYR A 139 -3.09 -10.73 8.18
N GLU A 140 -2.86 -11.62 7.22
CA GLU A 140 -1.52 -12.02 6.81
C GLU A 140 -0.98 -11.04 5.78
N LEU A 141 0.07 -10.28 6.15
CA LEU A 141 0.82 -9.43 5.24
C LEU A 141 1.78 -10.31 4.44
N PRO A 142 1.63 -10.43 3.13
CA PRO A 142 2.58 -11.19 2.32
C PRO A 142 4.02 -10.66 2.44
N ALA A 143 5.01 -11.49 2.17
CA ALA A 143 6.39 -11.05 2.07
C ALA A 143 6.53 -9.96 0.98
N TYR A 144 7.37 -8.95 1.24
CA TYR A 144 7.64 -7.85 0.32
C TYR A 144 6.36 -7.25 -0.26
N SER A 145 5.44 -6.79 0.59
CA SER A 145 4.13 -6.32 0.17
C SER A 145 3.80 -4.91 0.65
N PHE A 146 2.97 -4.26 -0.16
CA PHE A 146 2.22 -3.08 0.20
C PHE A 146 0.73 -3.39 0.01
N THR A 147 -0.04 -3.30 1.10
CA THR A 147 -1.48 -3.56 1.12
C THR A 147 -2.23 -2.28 1.45
N VAL A 148 -3.28 -2.01 0.70
CA VAL A 148 -4.28 -1.00 1.01
C VAL A 148 -5.60 -1.69 1.29
N ILE A 149 -6.22 -1.42 2.43
CA ILE A 149 -7.57 -1.87 2.79
C ILE A 149 -8.44 -0.61 2.88
N ARG A 150 -9.38 -0.48 1.96
CA ARG A 150 -10.33 0.64 1.92
C ARG A 150 -11.68 0.16 2.43
N ILE A 151 -12.11 0.73 3.53
CA ILE A 151 -13.37 0.44 4.21
C ILE A 151 -14.30 1.60 3.89
N ASN A 152 -15.33 1.34 3.10
CA ASN A 152 -16.24 2.38 2.64
C ASN A 152 -17.17 2.80 3.78
N LYS A 153 -17.50 4.08 3.82
CA LYS A 153 -18.55 4.59 4.68
C LYS A 153 -19.90 4.08 4.15
N ASN A 154 -20.80 3.70 5.08
CA ASN A 154 -22.17 3.35 4.70
C ASN A 154 -22.85 4.54 4.05
N GLU A 155 -23.48 4.34 2.89
CA GLU A 155 -24.39 5.32 2.34
C GLU A 155 -25.61 5.42 3.25
N LYS A 156 -26.01 6.65 3.57
CA LYS A 156 -27.22 6.92 4.34
C LYS A 156 -28.42 6.91 3.42
#